data_3a8b2069d58b5749cee853f31a11e2b4
#
_entry.id   3a8b2069d58b5749cee853f31a11e2b4
#
_cell.length_a   1.000
_cell.length_b   1.000
_cell.length_c   1.000
_cell.angle_alpha   90.00
_cell.angle_beta   90.00
_cell.angle_gamma   90.00
#
_symmetry.space_group_name_H-M   'P 1'
#
loop_
_entity.id
_entity.type
_entity.pdbx_description
1 polymer ?
#
loop_
_entity_poly.entity_id
_entity_poly.type
_entity_poly.pdbx_seq_one_letter_code
_entity_poly.pdbx_strand_id
1 'polypeptide(L)'
;MTNSQKIIKYFAIAFAIFLIYTISSAIITSVGIIIKSFDKKPNDEVLELKEIYTSDNINSLDIDLNATNLIIKTDEKVSIQTNNSYIKVKEKLGVLKIEEYDNISSKPKDLIVYIPSSILDEIDIETGAGTIYADELNAKRLDLSLGAGTVTLLKVDSDIAKIDGGTGKFEIRDGRINNLDFDAGIGDVYIKSKLEGSNKIDTGVGKVTLDLIGRDYKLSVEKGIGTILIDNKKAVNNETFGNGKNHVLISGGVGEIEV
;
A
#
# COMPACT_ATOMS: atom_id res chain seq x y z
N MET A 1 20.15 -35.92 5.19
CA MET A 1 18.90 -35.74 4.41
C MET A 1 18.67 -36.99 3.58
N THR A 2 17.50 -37.59 3.70
CA THR A 2 17.07 -38.72 2.87
C THR A 2 16.83 -38.26 1.42
N ASN A 3 16.85 -39.22 0.46
CA ASN A 3 16.57 -38.87 -0.93
C ASN A 3 15.19 -38.22 -1.12
N SER A 4 14.19 -38.65 -0.36
CA SER A 4 12.84 -38.03 -0.37
C SER A 4 12.85 -36.58 0.11
N GLN A 5 13.61 -36.24 1.15
CA GLN A 5 13.75 -34.86 1.62
C GLN A 5 14.44 -33.95 0.62
N LYS A 6 15.41 -34.46 -0.14
CA LYS A 6 16.06 -33.73 -1.23
C LYS A 6 15.07 -33.42 -2.37
N ILE A 7 14.26 -34.41 -2.75
CA ILE A 7 13.24 -34.25 -3.80
C ILE A 7 12.22 -33.19 -3.40
N ILE A 8 11.68 -33.25 -2.18
CA ILE A 8 10.72 -32.26 -1.67
C ILE A 8 11.34 -30.85 -1.65
N LYS A 9 12.60 -30.73 -1.20
CA LYS A 9 13.31 -29.45 -1.20
C LYS A 9 13.44 -28.86 -2.62
N TYR A 10 13.88 -29.65 -3.59
CA TYR A 10 14.00 -29.16 -4.96
C TYR A 10 12.67 -28.83 -5.61
N PHE A 11 11.62 -29.57 -5.28
CA PHE A 11 10.26 -29.29 -5.74
C PHE A 11 9.72 -27.97 -5.17
N ALA A 12 9.94 -27.74 -3.87
CA ALA A 12 9.57 -26.48 -3.22
C ALA A 12 10.31 -25.27 -3.80
N ILE A 13 11.63 -25.43 -4.07
CA ILE A 13 12.43 -24.37 -4.70
C ILE A 13 11.95 -24.10 -6.14
N ALA A 14 11.70 -25.13 -6.94
CA ALA A 14 11.19 -24.97 -8.30
C ALA A 14 9.80 -24.31 -8.33
N PHE A 15 8.92 -24.67 -7.39
CA PHE A 15 7.60 -24.08 -7.23
C PHE A 15 7.68 -22.62 -6.80
N ALA A 16 8.57 -22.28 -5.87
CA ALA A 16 8.81 -20.89 -5.46
C ALA A 16 9.34 -20.04 -6.63
N ILE A 17 10.29 -20.56 -7.42
CA ILE A 17 10.81 -19.89 -8.62
C ILE A 17 9.69 -19.69 -9.65
N PHE A 18 8.84 -20.70 -9.85
CA PHE A 18 7.70 -20.61 -10.77
C PHE A 18 6.71 -19.54 -10.31
N LEU A 19 6.37 -19.49 -9.01
CA LEU A 19 5.50 -18.45 -8.45
C LEU A 19 6.11 -17.04 -8.61
N ILE A 20 7.39 -16.88 -8.30
CA ILE A 20 8.09 -15.61 -8.48
C ILE A 20 8.05 -15.17 -9.94
N TYR A 21 8.33 -16.10 -10.88
CA TYR A 21 8.29 -15.79 -12.31
C TYR A 21 6.89 -15.39 -12.79
N THR A 22 5.84 -16.11 -12.38
CA THR A 22 4.45 -15.81 -12.81
C THR A 22 3.97 -14.48 -12.24
N ILE A 23 4.27 -14.20 -10.96
CA ILE A 23 3.89 -12.96 -10.30
C ILE A 23 4.70 -11.78 -10.88
N SER A 24 6.01 -11.92 -11.05
CA SER A 24 6.85 -10.88 -11.66
C SER A 24 6.43 -10.57 -13.09
N SER A 25 6.03 -11.59 -13.87
CA SER A 25 5.52 -11.41 -15.24
C SER A 25 4.20 -10.65 -15.24
N ALA A 26 3.29 -10.94 -14.30
CA ALA A 26 2.03 -10.23 -14.16
C ALA A 26 2.25 -8.76 -13.76
N ILE A 27 3.17 -8.49 -12.83
CA ILE A 27 3.53 -7.14 -12.39
C ILE A 27 4.18 -6.35 -13.53
N ILE A 28 5.15 -6.93 -14.25
CA ILE A 28 5.82 -6.28 -15.38
C ILE A 28 4.80 -5.94 -16.49
N THR A 29 3.84 -6.82 -16.73
CA THR A 29 2.79 -6.57 -17.72
C THR A 29 1.88 -5.41 -17.28
N SER A 30 1.50 -5.36 -16.00
CA SER A 30 0.69 -4.29 -15.42
C SER A 30 1.43 -2.94 -15.41
N VAL A 31 2.70 -2.93 -15.01
CA VAL A 31 3.56 -1.72 -15.03
C VAL A 31 3.82 -1.26 -16.47
N GLY A 32 4.02 -2.19 -17.42
CA GLY A 32 4.18 -1.89 -18.83
C GLY A 32 2.93 -1.25 -19.46
N ILE A 33 1.75 -1.59 -18.98
CA ILE A 33 0.48 -0.97 -19.39
C ILE A 33 0.40 0.46 -18.83
N ILE A 34 0.79 0.68 -17.58
CA ILE A 34 0.79 2.01 -16.94
C ILE A 34 1.77 2.95 -17.64
N ILE A 35 3.00 2.52 -17.91
CA ILE A 35 4.01 3.35 -18.61
C ILE A 35 3.56 3.68 -20.03
N LYS A 36 2.94 2.72 -20.74
CA LYS A 36 2.36 2.96 -22.08
C LYS A 36 1.15 3.92 -22.05
N SER A 37 0.44 4.04 -20.93
CA SER A 37 -0.66 4.98 -20.78
C SER A 37 -0.18 6.44 -20.70
N PHE A 38 1.04 6.67 -20.23
CA PHE A 38 1.66 8.02 -20.24
C PHE A 38 2.26 8.41 -21.59
N ASP A 39 2.49 7.45 -22.50
CA ASP A 39 3.17 7.68 -23.79
C ASP A 39 2.21 7.62 -25.01
N LYS A 40 0.91 7.53 -24.78
CA LYS A 40 -0.08 7.38 -25.84
C LYS A 40 -0.33 8.70 -26.61
N LYS A 41 -0.10 8.62 -27.91
CA LYS A 41 -0.58 9.59 -28.92
C LYS A 41 -2.12 9.69 -28.93
N PRO A 42 -2.70 10.86 -29.27
CA PRO A 42 -4.10 11.20 -29.05
C PRO A 42 -5.06 10.57 -30.08
N ASN A 43 -5.26 9.27 -30.05
CA ASN A 43 -6.26 8.60 -30.89
C ASN A 43 -6.98 7.41 -30.21
N ASP A 44 -6.78 7.19 -28.91
CA ASP A 44 -7.67 6.33 -28.14
C ASP A 44 -8.70 7.22 -27.45
N GLU A 45 -9.97 6.85 -27.51
CA GLU A 45 -11.03 7.51 -26.75
C GLU A 45 -10.62 7.55 -25.28
N VAL A 46 -10.09 8.68 -24.88
CA VAL A 46 -9.90 9.02 -23.47
C VAL A 46 -11.30 9.13 -22.90
N LEU A 47 -11.72 8.15 -22.13
CA LEU A 47 -12.97 8.26 -21.40
C LEU A 47 -12.85 9.48 -20.48
N GLU A 48 -13.61 10.51 -20.80
CA GLU A 48 -13.56 11.79 -20.11
C GLU A 48 -13.94 11.62 -18.64
N LEU A 49 -13.11 12.15 -17.75
CA LEU A 49 -13.43 12.19 -16.32
C LEU A 49 -14.62 13.12 -16.12
N LYS A 50 -15.65 12.64 -15.44
CA LYS A 50 -16.84 13.41 -15.11
C LYS A 50 -16.91 13.60 -13.60
N GLU A 51 -17.18 14.82 -13.18
CA GLU A 51 -17.53 15.10 -11.80
C GLU A 51 -18.91 14.53 -11.50
N ILE A 52 -18.98 13.69 -10.46
CA ILE A 52 -20.20 12.98 -10.09
C ILE A 52 -20.68 13.34 -8.68
N TYR A 53 -19.89 14.06 -7.90
CA TYR A 53 -20.21 14.44 -6.54
C TYR A 53 -19.37 15.62 -6.06
N THR A 54 -19.97 16.50 -5.23
CA THR A 54 -19.31 17.56 -4.49
C THR A 54 -19.95 17.74 -3.12
N SER A 55 -19.13 18.03 -2.10
CA SER A 55 -19.57 18.38 -0.73
C SER A 55 -18.61 19.40 -0.12
N ASP A 56 -19.07 20.18 0.84
CA ASP A 56 -18.20 21.11 1.55
C ASP A 56 -17.45 20.45 2.71
N ASN A 57 -18.04 19.42 3.34
CA ASN A 57 -17.43 18.75 4.49
C ASN A 57 -17.77 17.27 4.54
N ILE A 58 -16.79 16.46 4.92
CA ILE A 58 -16.96 15.06 5.35
C ILE A 58 -16.18 14.84 6.64
N ASN A 59 -16.58 13.86 7.44
CA ASN A 59 -15.85 13.44 8.63
C ASN A 59 -15.06 12.16 8.38
N SER A 60 -15.56 11.29 7.51
CA SER A 60 -14.95 10.00 7.18
C SER A 60 -15.13 9.65 5.71
N LEU A 61 -14.18 8.88 5.20
CA LEU A 61 -14.13 8.41 3.83
C LEU A 61 -14.08 6.88 3.82
N ASP A 62 -15.01 6.25 3.13
CA ASP A 62 -15.13 4.79 2.95
C ASP A 62 -15.14 4.50 1.44
N ILE A 63 -14.11 3.82 0.95
CA ILE A 63 -13.92 3.53 -0.48
C ILE A 63 -13.75 2.02 -0.67
N ASP A 64 -14.63 1.42 -1.44
CA ASP A 64 -14.61 0.00 -1.83
C ASP A 64 -14.56 -0.15 -3.35
N LEU A 65 -13.42 -0.61 -3.86
CA LEU A 65 -13.15 -0.73 -5.29
C LEU A 65 -12.72 -2.15 -5.67
N ASN A 66 -13.15 -2.60 -6.84
CA ASN A 66 -12.72 -3.89 -7.38
C ASN A 66 -11.39 -3.78 -8.16
N ALA A 67 -11.34 -2.88 -9.16
CA ALA A 67 -10.18 -2.75 -10.05
C ALA A 67 -9.99 -1.34 -10.63
N THR A 68 -10.64 -0.34 -10.08
CA THR A 68 -10.48 1.07 -10.49
C THR A 68 -9.24 1.65 -9.81
N ASN A 69 -8.42 2.37 -10.57
CA ASN A 69 -7.31 3.13 -10.01
C ASN A 69 -7.84 4.27 -9.15
N LEU A 70 -7.31 4.43 -7.96
CA LEU A 70 -7.68 5.47 -7.02
C LEU A 70 -6.59 6.54 -6.95
N ILE A 71 -6.98 7.78 -7.13
CA ILE A 71 -6.12 8.95 -6.99
C ILE A 71 -6.78 9.88 -5.98
N ILE A 72 -6.14 10.07 -4.82
CA ILE A 72 -6.58 11.01 -3.79
C ILE A 72 -5.72 12.25 -3.85
N LYS A 73 -6.35 13.40 -3.98
CA LYS A 73 -5.71 14.71 -4.03
C LYS A 73 -6.24 15.64 -2.96
N THR A 74 -5.41 16.57 -2.54
CA THR A 74 -5.81 17.58 -1.57
C THR A 74 -6.46 18.78 -2.29
N ASP A 75 -7.62 19.22 -1.78
CA ASP A 75 -8.33 20.42 -2.23
C ASP A 75 -9.09 21.05 -1.05
N GLU A 76 -9.65 22.24 -1.23
CA GLU A 76 -10.48 22.90 -0.21
C GLU A 76 -11.86 22.22 -0.06
N LYS A 77 -12.36 21.61 -1.13
CA LYS A 77 -13.68 20.95 -1.17
C LYS A 77 -13.53 19.48 -1.54
N VAL A 78 -14.48 18.71 -1.07
CA VAL A 78 -14.62 17.32 -1.47
C VAL A 78 -15.25 17.27 -2.85
N SER A 79 -14.58 16.66 -3.82
CA SER A 79 -15.17 16.35 -5.12
C SER A 79 -14.69 15.00 -5.65
N ILE A 80 -15.51 14.40 -6.49
CA ILE A 80 -15.26 13.07 -7.05
C ILE A 80 -15.41 13.14 -8.57
N GLN A 81 -14.35 12.74 -9.26
CA GLN A 81 -14.32 12.63 -10.72
C GLN A 81 -13.98 11.20 -11.13
N THR A 82 -14.68 10.66 -12.09
CA THR A 82 -14.41 9.32 -12.59
C THR A 82 -14.82 9.14 -14.05
N ASN A 83 -14.16 8.20 -14.72
CA ASN A 83 -14.58 7.66 -16.01
C ASN A 83 -15.21 6.26 -15.86
N ASN A 84 -15.47 5.80 -14.62
CA ASN A 84 -16.12 4.53 -14.34
C ASN A 84 -17.61 4.74 -14.00
N SER A 85 -18.50 4.31 -14.88
CA SER A 85 -19.94 4.39 -14.69
C SER A 85 -20.50 3.45 -13.60
N TYR A 86 -19.68 2.54 -13.07
CA TYR A 86 -20.05 1.62 -12.00
C TYR A 86 -19.74 2.15 -10.60
N ILE A 87 -19.25 3.38 -10.49
CA ILE A 87 -19.03 4.04 -9.20
C ILE A 87 -20.35 4.59 -8.66
N LYS A 88 -20.68 4.25 -7.43
CA LYS A 88 -21.77 4.83 -6.63
C LYS A 88 -21.21 5.62 -5.48
N VAL A 89 -21.76 6.80 -5.27
CA VAL A 89 -21.40 7.69 -4.18
C VAL A 89 -22.63 7.92 -3.29
N LYS A 90 -22.44 7.81 -1.99
CA LYS A 90 -23.46 8.09 -0.97
C LYS A 90 -22.80 8.84 0.17
N GLU A 91 -23.45 9.87 0.66
CA GLU A 91 -23.08 10.52 1.93
C GLU A 91 -24.18 10.34 2.95
N LYS A 92 -23.79 9.97 4.15
CA LYS A 92 -24.70 9.87 5.28
C LYS A 92 -23.96 10.21 6.57
N LEU A 93 -24.49 11.21 7.31
CA LEU A 93 -23.95 11.64 8.61
C LEU A 93 -22.44 11.99 8.55
N GLY A 94 -22.00 12.60 7.46
CA GLY A 94 -20.60 12.99 7.25
C GLY A 94 -19.67 11.86 6.83
N VAL A 95 -20.18 10.63 6.63
CA VAL A 95 -19.45 9.52 6.04
C VAL A 95 -19.71 9.51 4.53
N LEU A 96 -18.65 9.74 3.74
CA LEU A 96 -18.67 9.63 2.29
C LEU A 96 -18.31 8.22 1.88
N LYS A 97 -19.27 7.48 1.36
CA LYS A 97 -19.08 6.11 0.85
C LYS A 97 -19.03 6.08 -0.68
N ILE A 98 -17.98 5.47 -1.20
CA ILE A 98 -17.73 5.28 -2.64
C ILE A 98 -17.59 3.79 -2.90
N GLU A 99 -18.47 3.23 -3.71
CA GLU A 99 -18.50 1.79 -4.02
C GLU A 99 -18.41 1.53 -5.52
N GLU A 100 -17.57 0.60 -5.92
CA GLU A 100 -17.58 0.03 -7.27
C GLU A 100 -18.38 -1.27 -7.26
N TYR A 101 -19.58 -1.29 -7.87
CA TYR A 101 -20.55 -2.39 -7.72
C TYR A 101 -20.51 -3.45 -8.82
N ASP A 102 -19.93 -3.17 -9.96
CA ASP A 102 -19.76 -4.15 -11.04
C ASP A 102 -18.65 -3.66 -11.97
N ASN A 103 -17.64 -4.48 -12.23
CA ASN A 103 -16.57 -4.10 -13.14
C ASN A 103 -16.08 -5.32 -13.94
N ILE A 104 -16.65 -5.51 -15.11
CA ILE A 104 -16.19 -6.48 -16.11
C ILE A 104 -15.37 -5.76 -17.21
N SER A 105 -14.94 -4.52 -16.97
CA SER A 105 -14.21 -3.74 -17.97
C SER A 105 -12.77 -4.24 -18.11
N SER A 106 -12.37 -4.51 -19.35
CA SER A 106 -10.98 -4.83 -19.71
C SER A 106 -10.06 -3.59 -19.79
N LYS A 107 -10.62 -2.38 -19.66
CA LYS A 107 -9.86 -1.11 -19.72
C LYS A 107 -9.68 -0.55 -18.31
N PRO A 108 -8.49 -0.02 -17.99
CA PRO A 108 -8.28 0.70 -16.73
C PRO A 108 -9.28 1.83 -16.57
N LYS A 109 -9.81 2.00 -15.37
CA LYS A 109 -10.70 3.08 -14.98
C LYS A 109 -10.05 3.86 -13.86
N ASP A 110 -10.36 5.14 -13.80
CA ASP A 110 -9.79 6.04 -12.80
C ASP A 110 -10.90 6.68 -11.98
N LEU A 111 -10.64 6.79 -10.68
CA LEU A 111 -11.41 7.52 -9.70
C LEU A 111 -10.50 8.54 -9.04
N ILE A 112 -10.83 9.81 -9.17
CA ILE A 112 -10.11 10.91 -8.51
C ILE A 112 -11.00 11.44 -7.41
N VAL A 113 -10.49 11.42 -6.18
CA VAL A 113 -11.18 11.92 -4.99
C VAL A 113 -10.38 13.10 -4.45
N TYR A 114 -10.99 14.26 -4.40
CA TYR A 114 -10.42 15.44 -3.76
C TYR A 114 -10.95 15.53 -2.34
N ILE A 115 -10.06 15.71 -1.38
CA ILE A 115 -10.38 15.82 0.05
C ILE A 115 -9.63 16.99 0.69
N PRO A 116 -10.17 17.59 1.77
CA PRO A 116 -9.45 18.63 2.49
C PRO A 116 -8.23 18.05 3.25
N SER A 117 -7.22 18.90 3.47
CA SER A 117 -6.04 18.54 4.31
C SER A 117 -6.39 18.43 5.80
N SER A 118 -7.61 18.76 6.21
CA SER A 118 -8.05 18.61 7.60
C SER A 118 -8.10 17.15 8.01
N ILE A 119 -7.82 16.89 9.28
CA ILE A 119 -7.85 15.53 9.80
C ILE A 119 -9.27 14.95 9.77
N LEU A 120 -9.42 13.81 9.13
CA LEU A 120 -10.66 13.03 9.16
C LEU A 120 -10.69 12.10 10.38
N ASP A 121 -11.89 11.70 10.80
CA ASP A 121 -12.01 10.70 11.86
C ASP A 121 -11.53 9.33 11.40
N GLU A 122 -11.88 8.96 10.16
CA GLU A 122 -11.52 7.68 9.57
C GLU A 122 -11.39 7.77 8.05
N ILE A 123 -10.37 7.10 7.54
CA ILE A 123 -10.21 6.80 6.11
C ILE A 123 -10.12 5.28 6.00
N ASP A 124 -11.07 4.68 5.32
CA ASP A 124 -11.14 3.25 5.01
C ASP A 124 -11.08 3.06 3.49
N ILE A 125 -10.09 2.34 3.00
CA ILE A 125 -9.89 2.10 1.57
C ILE A 125 -9.65 0.61 1.36
N GLU A 126 -10.59 -0.02 0.67
CA GLU A 126 -10.45 -1.40 0.22
C GLU A 126 -10.43 -1.45 -1.32
N THR A 127 -9.45 -2.18 -1.88
CA THR A 127 -9.39 -2.41 -3.32
C THR A 127 -8.89 -3.81 -3.65
N GLY A 128 -9.57 -4.47 -4.56
CA GLY A 128 -9.16 -5.81 -5.01
C GLY A 128 -7.87 -5.79 -5.82
N ALA A 129 -7.77 -4.89 -6.80
CA ALA A 129 -6.58 -4.76 -7.65
C ALA A 129 -6.46 -3.35 -8.22
N GLY A 130 -5.25 -2.89 -8.54
CA GLY A 130 -5.04 -1.61 -9.22
C GLY A 130 -3.95 -0.76 -8.59
N THR A 131 -4.08 0.53 -8.78
CA THR A 131 -3.13 1.53 -8.26
C THR A 131 -3.85 2.45 -7.29
N ILE A 132 -3.24 2.69 -6.13
CA ILE A 132 -3.65 3.73 -5.19
C ILE A 132 -2.53 4.77 -5.16
N TYR A 133 -2.89 6.01 -5.43
CA TYR A 133 -2.01 7.14 -5.25
C TYR A 133 -2.69 8.19 -4.38
N ALA A 134 -2.00 8.69 -3.36
CA ALA A 134 -2.51 9.77 -2.54
C ALA A 134 -1.44 10.83 -2.28
N ASP A 135 -1.82 12.10 -2.44
CA ASP A 135 -0.96 13.24 -2.08
C ASP A 135 -0.81 13.32 -0.55
N GLU A 136 -1.91 13.26 0.18
CA GLU A 136 -1.92 13.31 1.64
C GLU A 136 -3.13 12.52 2.18
N LEU A 137 -2.88 11.66 3.16
CA LEU A 137 -3.92 11.03 3.99
C LEU A 137 -3.74 11.49 5.42
N ASN A 138 -4.73 12.22 5.93
CA ASN A 138 -4.71 12.78 7.27
C ASN A 138 -5.95 12.32 8.03
N ALA A 139 -5.79 11.36 8.94
CA ALA A 139 -6.90 10.76 9.67
C ALA A 139 -6.50 10.27 11.05
N LYS A 140 -7.44 10.27 12.00
CA LYS A 140 -7.22 9.62 13.29
C LYS A 140 -7.03 8.11 13.12
N ARG A 141 -7.83 7.50 12.23
CA ARG A 141 -7.72 6.09 11.84
C ARG A 141 -7.59 5.95 10.33
N LEU A 142 -6.58 5.24 9.91
CA LEU A 142 -6.39 4.82 8.52
C LEU A 142 -6.47 3.30 8.45
N ASP A 143 -7.40 2.77 7.66
CA ASP A 143 -7.45 1.37 7.27
C ASP A 143 -7.30 1.29 5.75
N LEU A 144 -6.34 0.52 5.27
CA LEU A 144 -6.05 0.40 3.85
C LEU A 144 -5.78 -1.06 3.49
N SER A 145 -6.58 -1.61 2.59
CA SER A 145 -6.45 -2.97 2.10
C SER A 145 -6.31 -3.01 0.58
N LEU A 146 -5.27 -3.65 0.10
CA LEU A 146 -5.01 -3.87 -1.31
C LEU A 146 -4.77 -5.36 -1.58
N GLY A 147 -5.59 -5.99 -2.43
CA GLY A 147 -5.36 -7.38 -2.85
C GLY A 147 -4.12 -7.53 -3.73
N ALA A 148 -4.02 -6.77 -4.83
CA ALA A 148 -2.86 -6.80 -5.71
C ALA A 148 -2.64 -5.47 -6.44
N GLY A 149 -1.41 -4.97 -6.49
CA GLY A 149 -1.10 -3.76 -7.25
C GLY A 149 -0.02 -2.87 -6.67
N THR A 150 -0.21 -1.57 -6.77
CA THR A 150 0.76 -0.58 -6.30
C THR A 150 0.08 0.49 -5.46
N VAL A 151 0.65 0.77 -4.29
CA VAL A 151 0.26 1.89 -3.43
C VAL A 151 1.40 2.88 -3.34
N THR A 152 1.11 4.15 -3.57
CA THR A 152 2.05 5.26 -3.36
C THR A 152 1.34 6.35 -2.58
N LEU A 153 1.76 6.55 -1.33
CA LEU A 153 1.27 7.59 -0.44
C LEU A 153 2.40 8.60 -0.23
N LEU A 154 2.21 9.84 -0.67
CA LEU A 154 3.27 10.85 -0.55
C LEU A 154 3.39 11.32 0.90
N LYS A 155 2.28 11.45 1.63
CA LYS A 155 2.28 11.82 3.03
C LYS A 155 1.14 11.12 3.78
N VAL A 156 1.45 10.58 4.96
CA VAL A 156 0.47 9.96 5.85
C VAL A 156 0.62 10.51 7.26
N ASP A 157 -0.43 11.13 7.78
CA ASP A 157 -0.55 11.51 9.18
C ASP A 157 -1.70 10.74 9.83
N SER A 158 -1.40 9.83 10.75
CA SER A 158 -2.43 9.02 11.41
C SER A 158 -2.07 8.66 12.85
N ASP A 159 -3.10 8.58 13.70
CA ASP A 159 -2.93 8.12 15.08
C ASP A 159 -2.98 6.59 15.19
N ILE A 160 -3.68 5.92 14.28
CA ILE A 160 -3.70 4.47 14.16
C ILE A 160 -3.77 4.14 12.67
N ALA A 161 -2.84 3.36 12.18
CA ALA A 161 -2.87 2.88 10.80
C ALA A 161 -2.81 1.35 10.76
N LYS A 162 -3.79 0.76 10.07
CA LYS A 162 -3.79 -0.65 9.70
C LYS A 162 -3.70 -0.76 8.19
N ILE A 163 -2.71 -1.49 7.71
CA ILE A 163 -2.44 -1.59 6.28
C ILE A 163 -2.20 -3.05 5.90
N ASP A 164 -3.02 -3.55 4.99
CA ASP A 164 -2.87 -4.85 4.35
C ASP A 164 -2.46 -4.65 2.89
N GLY A 165 -1.20 -4.87 2.59
CA GLY A 165 -0.58 -4.60 1.29
C GLY A 165 -0.71 -5.71 0.26
N GLY A 166 -1.26 -6.88 0.63
CA GLY A 166 -1.48 -8.01 -0.28
C GLY A 166 -0.25 -8.38 -1.12
N THR A 167 -0.35 -8.20 -2.44
CA THR A 167 0.74 -8.52 -3.38
C THR A 167 1.08 -7.31 -4.25
N GLY A 168 2.32 -6.84 -4.22
CA GLY A 168 2.77 -5.76 -5.09
C GLY A 168 3.78 -4.81 -4.46
N LYS A 169 3.70 -3.54 -4.80
CA LYS A 169 4.58 -2.50 -4.27
C LYS A 169 3.81 -1.57 -3.34
N PHE A 170 4.38 -1.31 -2.18
CA PHE A 170 3.82 -0.36 -1.22
C PHE A 170 4.86 0.70 -0.85
N GLU A 171 4.49 1.98 -0.94
CA GLU A 171 5.39 3.10 -0.71
C GLU A 171 4.72 4.22 0.09
N ILE A 172 5.30 4.56 1.26
CA ILE A 172 5.00 5.77 2.05
C ILE A 172 6.25 6.64 2.04
N ARG A 173 6.13 7.91 1.62
CA ARG A 173 7.29 8.78 1.41
C ARG A 173 7.55 9.80 2.49
N ASP A 174 6.55 10.13 3.31
CA ASP A 174 6.66 11.10 4.40
C ASP A 174 5.49 10.97 5.38
N GLY A 175 5.59 11.67 6.51
CA GLY A 175 4.52 11.84 7.49
C GLY A 175 4.82 11.26 8.87
N ARG A 176 3.77 11.16 9.68
CA ARG A 176 3.80 10.60 11.03
C ARG A 176 2.72 9.54 11.19
N ILE A 177 3.11 8.39 11.62
CA ILE A 177 2.16 7.31 11.92
C ILE A 177 2.40 6.87 13.36
N ASN A 178 1.35 6.88 14.16
CA ASN A 178 1.37 6.36 15.52
C ASN A 178 0.61 5.02 15.54
N ASN A 179 1.26 3.97 16.04
CA ASN A 179 0.72 2.60 16.07
C ASN A 179 0.37 2.05 14.66
N LEU A 180 1.39 1.77 13.88
CA LEU A 180 1.26 1.11 12.57
C LEU A 180 1.16 -0.42 12.75
N ASP A 181 0.14 -1.03 12.16
CA ASP A 181 0.05 -2.48 11.89
C ASP A 181 0.03 -2.70 10.38
N PHE A 182 1.14 -3.18 9.85
CA PHE A 182 1.36 -3.35 8.42
C PHE A 182 1.62 -4.82 8.10
N ASP A 183 0.84 -5.39 7.22
CA ASP A 183 1.01 -6.75 6.71
C ASP A 183 1.11 -6.72 5.18
N ALA A 184 2.13 -7.34 4.61
CA ALA A 184 2.26 -7.52 3.17
C ALA A 184 2.62 -8.97 2.83
N GLY A 185 1.88 -9.56 1.90
CA GLY A 185 2.13 -10.93 1.48
C GLY A 185 3.40 -11.07 0.64
N ILE A 186 3.42 -10.48 -0.54
CA ILE A 186 4.54 -10.59 -1.49
C ILE A 186 4.79 -9.25 -2.16
N GLY A 187 6.01 -8.73 -2.08
CA GLY A 187 6.38 -7.51 -2.79
C GLY A 187 7.40 -6.65 -2.06
N ASP A 188 7.56 -5.43 -2.58
CA ASP A 188 8.50 -4.47 -2.04
C ASP A 188 7.77 -3.40 -1.23
N VAL A 189 8.24 -3.19 -0.01
CA VAL A 189 7.72 -2.21 0.93
C VAL A 189 8.79 -1.14 1.17
N TYR A 190 8.44 0.11 0.95
CA TYR A 190 9.24 1.26 1.31
C TYR A 190 8.44 2.18 2.22
N ILE A 191 8.94 2.44 3.42
CA ILE A 191 8.31 3.36 4.37
C ILE A 191 9.36 4.35 4.84
N LYS A 192 9.14 5.62 4.50
CA LYS A 192 9.84 6.76 5.06
C LYS A 192 8.86 7.58 5.89
N SER A 193 8.96 7.48 7.20
CA SER A 193 8.00 8.14 8.10
C SER A 193 8.56 8.24 9.52
N LYS A 194 7.98 9.14 10.31
CA LYS A 194 8.13 9.12 11.75
C LYS A 194 7.15 8.11 12.33
N LEU A 195 7.64 6.96 12.77
CA LEU A 195 6.83 5.95 13.44
C LEU A 195 6.83 6.18 14.95
N GLU A 196 5.67 6.40 15.55
CA GLU A 196 5.49 6.62 16.98
C GLU A 196 4.72 5.45 17.61
N GLY A 197 4.86 5.26 18.92
CA GLY A 197 4.16 4.22 19.66
C GLY A 197 4.67 2.81 19.39
N SER A 198 3.75 1.88 19.10
CA SER A 198 4.06 0.47 18.84
C SER A 198 3.73 0.13 17.39
N ASN A 199 4.76 -0.19 16.62
CA ASN A 199 4.63 -0.44 15.18
C ASN A 199 5.06 -1.85 14.85
N LYS A 200 4.27 -2.51 14.03
CA LYS A 200 4.49 -3.86 13.56
C LYS A 200 4.47 -3.88 12.03
N ILE A 201 5.46 -4.50 11.42
CA ILE A 201 5.59 -4.62 9.98
C ILE A 201 5.92 -6.08 9.66
N ASP A 202 4.95 -6.77 9.10
CA ASP A 202 5.09 -8.17 8.69
C ASP A 202 5.14 -8.27 7.17
N THR A 203 6.05 -9.07 6.65
CA THR A 203 6.12 -9.35 5.21
C THR A 203 6.40 -10.82 4.94
N GLY A 204 5.71 -11.39 3.95
CA GLY A 204 5.93 -12.77 3.54
C GLY A 204 7.20 -12.93 2.71
N VAL A 205 7.23 -12.34 1.51
CA VAL A 205 8.34 -12.46 0.55
C VAL A 205 8.61 -11.13 -0.13
N GLY A 206 9.84 -10.62 -0.04
CA GLY A 206 10.20 -9.38 -0.72
C GLY A 206 11.27 -8.56 0.00
N LYS A 207 11.35 -7.28 -0.36
CA LYS A 207 12.24 -6.33 0.28
C LYS A 207 11.44 -5.34 1.14
N VAL A 208 11.88 -5.15 2.39
CA VAL A 208 11.40 -4.08 3.26
C VAL A 208 12.52 -3.05 3.40
N THR A 209 12.23 -1.81 3.10
CA THR A 209 13.13 -0.68 3.36
C THR A 209 12.43 0.33 4.25
N LEU A 210 13.00 0.59 5.43
CA LEU A 210 12.52 1.60 6.36
C LEU A 210 13.53 2.73 6.47
N ASP A 211 13.10 3.95 6.15
CA ASP A 211 13.83 5.19 6.40
C ASP A 211 13.14 5.92 7.58
N LEU A 212 13.57 5.59 8.80
CA LEU A 212 12.94 6.08 10.03
C LEU A 212 13.33 7.53 10.30
N ILE A 213 12.34 8.42 10.34
CA ILE A 213 12.55 9.83 10.67
C ILE A 213 12.67 10.00 12.19
N GLY A 214 13.87 10.37 12.67
CA GLY A 214 14.15 10.54 14.09
C GLY A 214 15.12 9.50 14.64
N ARG A 215 15.32 9.47 15.97
CA ARG A 215 16.32 8.60 16.64
C ARG A 215 15.81 7.91 17.89
N ASP A 216 14.54 8.10 18.27
CA ASP A 216 13.97 7.58 19.52
C ASP A 216 13.27 6.22 19.26
N TYR A 217 14.01 5.26 18.71
CA TYR A 217 13.49 3.95 18.32
C TYR A 217 14.12 2.82 19.12
N LYS A 218 13.30 1.80 19.37
CA LYS A 218 13.69 0.44 19.71
C LYS A 218 13.24 -0.49 18.59
N LEU A 219 14.19 -0.91 17.79
CA LEU A 219 13.95 -1.74 16.61
C LEU A 219 14.23 -3.20 16.93
N SER A 220 13.29 -4.08 16.63
CA SER A 220 13.46 -5.53 16.70
C SER A 220 13.22 -6.13 15.30
N VAL A 221 14.14 -6.96 14.84
CA VAL A 221 14.06 -7.55 13.50
C VAL A 221 14.11 -9.05 13.57
N GLU A 222 13.08 -9.69 13.03
CA GLU A 222 12.95 -11.14 12.93
C GLU A 222 12.85 -11.54 11.46
N LYS A 223 13.62 -12.54 11.04
CA LYS A 223 13.66 -12.94 9.65
C LYS A 223 13.89 -14.44 9.44
N GLY A 224 13.18 -15.01 8.46
CA GLY A 224 13.38 -16.38 8.03
C GLY A 224 14.64 -16.58 7.18
N ILE A 225 14.59 -16.24 5.90
CA ILE A 225 15.68 -16.45 4.92
C ILE A 225 16.06 -15.14 4.24
N GLY A 226 17.35 -14.77 4.28
CA GLY A 226 17.92 -13.66 3.52
C GLY A 226 18.77 -12.70 4.36
N THR A 227 18.82 -11.41 4.02
CA THR A 227 19.74 -10.43 4.61
C THR A 227 19.00 -9.40 5.47
N ILE A 228 19.61 -9.02 6.58
CA ILE A 228 19.20 -7.88 7.40
C ILE A 228 20.33 -6.86 7.37
N LEU A 229 20.04 -5.61 6.99
CA LEU A 229 20.94 -4.48 7.00
C LEU A 229 20.37 -3.40 7.92
N ILE A 230 21.15 -2.97 8.91
CA ILE A 230 20.86 -1.84 9.79
C ILE A 230 21.98 -0.84 9.63
N ASP A 231 21.67 0.41 9.25
CA ASP A 231 22.69 1.43 8.90
C ASP A 231 23.74 0.87 7.89
N ASN A 232 23.31 0.17 6.86
CA ASN A 232 24.17 -0.50 5.86
C ASN A 232 25.12 -1.58 6.43
N LYS A 233 24.91 -2.07 7.64
CA LYS A 233 25.71 -3.14 8.24
C LYS A 233 24.85 -4.40 8.41
N LYS A 234 25.44 -5.56 8.12
CA LYS A 234 24.75 -6.82 8.39
C LYS A 234 24.45 -6.99 9.86
N ALA A 235 23.21 -7.25 10.16
CA ALA A 235 22.72 -7.55 11.50
C ALA A 235 22.36 -9.05 11.65
N VAL A 236 22.29 -9.50 12.88
CA VAL A 236 21.91 -10.87 13.23
C VAL A 236 20.39 -10.93 13.41
N ASN A 237 19.81 -12.07 13.04
CA ASN A 237 18.39 -12.30 13.27
C ASN A 237 18.03 -12.29 14.76
N ASN A 238 16.85 -11.79 15.11
CA ASN A 238 16.36 -11.62 16.49
C ASN A 238 17.21 -10.65 17.34
N GLU A 239 17.86 -9.68 16.69
CA GLU A 239 18.61 -8.64 17.37
C GLU A 239 17.74 -7.42 17.61
N THR A 240 18.01 -6.70 18.73
CA THR A 240 17.32 -5.47 19.06
C THR A 240 18.30 -4.31 19.04
N PHE A 241 17.93 -3.22 18.37
CA PHE A 241 18.73 -2.02 18.18
C PHE A 241 18.07 -0.83 18.85
N GLY A 242 18.86 -0.02 19.54
CA GLY A 242 18.37 1.17 20.22
C GLY A 242 17.58 0.87 21.49
N ASN A 243 17.21 1.94 22.19
CA ASN A 243 16.48 1.91 23.46
C ASN A 243 15.40 3.00 23.53
N GLY A 244 14.98 3.50 22.40
CA GLY A 244 13.98 4.55 22.28
C GLY A 244 12.58 4.12 22.74
N LYS A 245 11.68 5.09 22.81
CA LYS A 245 10.30 4.91 23.25
C LYS A 245 9.41 4.31 22.17
N ASN A 246 9.74 4.58 20.90
CA ASN A 246 8.97 4.11 19.76
C ASN A 246 9.46 2.73 19.39
N HIS A 247 8.57 1.75 19.46
CA HIS A 247 8.90 0.37 19.19
C HIS A 247 8.55 0.05 17.74
N VAL A 248 9.49 -0.58 17.04
CA VAL A 248 9.28 -1.07 15.66
C VAL A 248 9.70 -2.53 15.61
N LEU A 249 8.74 -3.41 15.39
CA LEU A 249 8.96 -4.82 15.14
C LEU A 249 8.82 -5.07 13.64
N ILE A 250 9.84 -5.67 13.04
CA ILE A 250 9.80 -6.05 11.63
C ILE A 250 9.97 -7.56 11.55
N SER A 251 9.02 -8.23 10.90
CA SER A 251 9.10 -9.66 10.63
C SER A 251 9.10 -9.91 9.12
N GLY A 252 10.09 -10.63 8.63
CA GLY A 252 10.22 -10.98 7.22
C GLY A 252 10.36 -12.49 7.00
N GLY A 253 9.59 -13.06 6.07
CA GLY A 253 9.72 -14.48 5.71
C GLY A 253 10.97 -14.75 4.86
N VAL A 254 10.98 -14.28 3.62
CA VAL A 254 12.06 -14.47 2.65
C VAL A 254 12.36 -13.16 1.92
N GLY A 255 13.61 -12.70 1.93
CA GLY A 255 13.99 -11.50 1.18
C GLY A 255 15.04 -10.64 1.90
N GLU A 256 14.91 -9.32 1.90
CA GLU A 256 15.82 -8.38 2.51
C GLU A 256 15.08 -7.39 3.41
N ILE A 257 15.65 -7.10 4.56
CA ILE A 257 15.20 -6.02 5.44
C ILE A 257 16.35 -5.01 5.55
N GLU A 258 16.06 -3.75 5.24
CA GLU A 258 16.98 -2.62 5.29
C GLU A 258 16.36 -1.51 6.15
N VAL A 259 17.12 -1.01 7.14
CA VAL A 259 16.70 0.07 8.03
C VAL A 259 17.85 1.06 8.22
#